data_92af3cee37391c43d6f40f5128202b28
#
_entry.id   92af3cee37391c43d6f40f5128202b28
#
_cell.length_a   1.000
_cell.length_b   1.000
_cell.length_c   1.000
_cell.angle_alpha   90.00
_cell.angle_beta   90.00
_cell.angle_gamma   90.00
#
_symmetry.space_group_name_H-M   'P 1'
#
loop_
_entity.id
_entity.type
_entity.pdbx_description
1 polymer ?
#
loop_
_entity_poly.entity_id
_entity_poly.type
_entity_poly.pdbx_seq_one_letter_code
_entity_poly.pdbx_strand_id
1 'polypeptide(L)'
;MTSVVQNAIKKEKPRGEETKSEVESEPSEYSQTKSKSVMSAPSTDDTSLRHAYSVLLRVLMSGKAGEHTLTRAVPPDDVFSLLDTVKKVFMEQPVCLELDGPIQVCGDIHGQFSDLLRIFDKAGFPNRQNYLFLGDYVDRGKNSLETILLLFCYKIVIPKHFFLLRGNHECPMINKMYGFYDECQRRYRLTRVWEAFQDVFAHMPYTAIIGGRILCMHGGVGPKLTSLDMLRQFKRPQYQPETQSLEMDILWSDPSNFHKSWAPNTRGVSVVFGADALRRLLNNVDIDIVVRAHQCVQDGYEFFCGRRLVTLFSAPFYCGQFDNAAAVMLISARLVCSFKILRPRKKVSPRQETKDWRREWKE
;
A
#
# COMPACT_ATOMS: atom_id res chain seq x y z
N MET A 1 -11.42 -18.86 22.73
CA MET A 1 -10.36 -17.89 23.08
C MET A 1 -10.33 -16.82 22.01
N THR A 2 -11.12 -15.81 22.20
CA THR A 2 -11.37 -14.70 21.28
C THR A 2 -10.65 -13.46 21.80
N SER A 3 -9.89 -12.79 20.93
CA SER A 3 -9.65 -11.37 21.04
C SER A 3 -8.32 -10.87 21.63
N VAL A 4 -7.33 -10.74 20.78
CA VAL A 4 -6.29 -9.71 20.96
C VAL A 4 -6.69 -8.40 20.23
N VAL A 5 -7.60 -8.45 19.26
CA VAL A 5 -8.01 -7.28 18.44
C VAL A 5 -9.20 -6.49 19.02
N GLN A 6 -9.95 -7.05 19.95
CA GLN A 6 -11.18 -6.39 20.46
C GLN A 6 -10.98 -5.37 21.58
N ASN A 7 -9.81 -5.27 22.21
CA ASN A 7 -9.61 -4.45 23.42
C ASN A 7 -8.97 -3.07 23.25
N ALA A 8 -8.71 -2.59 22.06
CA ALA A 8 -7.93 -1.36 21.84
C ALA A 8 -8.74 -0.12 21.46
N ILE A 9 -9.97 0.06 21.96
CA ILE A 9 -10.68 1.35 21.92
C ILE A 9 -11.32 1.60 23.28
N LYS A 10 -10.53 1.98 24.27
CA LYS A 10 -11.03 2.70 25.47
C LYS A 10 -10.46 4.11 25.45
N LYS A 11 -11.38 5.09 25.57
CA LYS A 11 -11.11 6.51 25.75
C LYS A 11 -10.29 6.72 27.03
N GLU A 12 -9.25 7.54 26.96
CA GLU A 12 -8.52 8.05 28.12
C GLU A 12 -9.42 8.99 28.94
N LYS A 13 -9.41 8.79 30.25
CA LYS A 13 -9.65 9.79 31.30
C LYS A 13 -8.56 9.65 32.38
N PRO A 14 -8.17 10.74 33.07
CA PRO A 14 -6.85 10.84 33.68
C PRO A 14 -6.77 10.45 35.17
N ARG A 15 -5.56 10.03 35.54
CA ARG A 15 -4.82 10.07 36.83
C ARG A 15 -5.48 9.69 38.16
N GLY A 16 -4.77 8.80 38.85
CA GLY A 16 -4.81 8.53 40.29
C GLY A 16 -3.69 7.56 40.69
N GLU A 17 -2.77 8.01 41.50
CA GLU A 17 -1.59 7.54 42.19
C GLU A 17 -1.39 6.05 42.54
N GLU A 18 -0.14 5.65 42.40
CA GLU A 18 0.80 4.74 43.10
C GLU A 18 0.28 3.66 44.07
N THR A 19 0.80 2.42 43.91
CA THR A 19 1.60 1.72 44.94
C THR A 19 2.37 0.53 44.36
N LYS A 20 3.62 0.37 44.78
CA LYS A 20 4.59 -0.70 44.46
C LYS A 20 4.22 -1.99 45.20
N SER A 21 4.42 -3.14 44.55
CA SER A 21 4.90 -4.37 45.21
C SER A 21 5.61 -5.28 44.19
N GLU A 22 6.87 -5.53 44.45
CA GLU A 22 7.75 -6.49 43.79
C GLU A 22 7.34 -7.92 44.15
N VAL A 23 7.28 -8.82 43.15
CA VAL A 23 7.47 -10.27 43.39
C VAL A 23 8.24 -10.83 42.20
N GLU A 24 9.46 -11.27 42.46
CA GLU A 24 10.33 -12.07 41.59
C GLU A 24 9.72 -13.48 41.42
N SER A 25 9.81 -14.03 40.19
CA SER A 25 9.82 -15.47 39.96
C SER A 25 10.53 -15.79 38.62
N GLU A 26 11.41 -16.77 38.68
CA GLU A 26 12.41 -17.26 37.74
C GLU A 26 11.86 -17.79 36.39
N PRO A 27 12.71 -17.90 35.34
CA PRO A 27 12.29 -18.26 34.00
C PRO A 27 12.35 -19.77 33.78
N SER A 28 11.28 -20.37 33.23
CA SER A 28 11.28 -21.73 32.72
C SER A 28 11.79 -21.75 31.26
N GLU A 29 12.78 -22.59 31.02
CA GLU A 29 13.33 -22.95 29.72
C GLU A 29 12.23 -23.47 28.77
N TYR A 30 12.03 -22.82 27.66
CA TYR A 30 11.26 -23.35 26.53
C TYR A 30 12.15 -23.43 25.28
N SER A 31 12.33 -24.65 24.84
CA SER A 31 13.14 -25.12 23.72
C SER A 31 12.91 -24.32 22.44
N GLN A 32 13.99 -23.72 21.93
CA GLN A 32 14.04 -23.05 20.63
C GLN A 32 14.23 -24.05 19.50
N THR A 33 13.22 -24.25 18.66
CA THR A 33 13.41 -24.71 17.29
C THR A 33 12.63 -23.78 16.36
N LYS A 34 13.27 -22.67 15.98
CA LYS A 34 12.84 -21.83 14.84
C LYS A 34 13.87 -21.96 13.74
N SER A 35 13.51 -22.66 12.67
CA SER A 35 14.18 -22.53 11.39
C SER A 35 13.94 -21.11 10.87
N LYS A 36 14.90 -20.22 11.09
CA LYS A 36 14.96 -18.90 10.42
C LYS A 36 15.30 -19.17 8.95
N SER A 37 14.35 -19.00 8.06
CA SER A 37 14.66 -18.73 6.67
C SER A 37 15.39 -17.39 6.63
N VAL A 38 16.70 -17.43 6.52
CA VAL A 38 17.53 -16.25 6.31
C VAL A 38 17.23 -15.76 4.90
N MET A 39 16.36 -14.76 4.77
CA MET A 39 16.25 -14.01 3.51
C MET A 39 17.62 -13.38 3.25
N SER A 40 18.30 -13.82 2.18
CA SER A 40 19.54 -13.21 1.70
C SER A 40 19.37 -11.70 1.53
N ALA A 41 20.44 -10.95 1.78
CA ALA A 41 20.42 -9.50 1.47
C ALA A 41 20.14 -9.32 -0.03
N PRO A 42 19.35 -8.32 -0.43
CA PRO A 42 19.07 -8.07 -1.84
C PRO A 42 20.39 -7.82 -2.59
N SER A 43 20.50 -8.38 -3.79
CA SER A 43 21.71 -8.33 -4.64
C SER A 43 21.88 -6.99 -5.37
N THR A 44 21.23 -5.92 -4.90
CA THR A 44 21.34 -4.58 -5.48
C THR A 44 22.76 -4.07 -5.26
N ASP A 45 23.49 -3.86 -6.35
CA ASP A 45 24.85 -3.33 -6.28
C ASP A 45 24.88 -1.85 -5.84
N ASP A 46 26.05 -1.39 -5.38
CA ASP A 46 26.24 -0.03 -4.88
C ASP A 46 25.93 1.04 -5.96
N THR A 47 26.15 0.73 -7.22
CA THR A 47 25.87 1.62 -8.37
C THR A 47 24.37 1.82 -8.54
N SER A 48 23.58 0.75 -8.53
CA SER A 48 22.12 0.79 -8.61
C SER A 48 21.49 1.51 -7.42
N LEU A 49 22.03 1.34 -6.21
CA LEU A 49 21.61 2.08 -5.03
C LEU A 49 21.87 3.57 -5.15
N ARG A 50 23.06 3.98 -5.57
CA ARG A 50 23.42 5.40 -5.80
C ARG A 50 22.54 6.02 -6.87
N HIS A 51 22.26 5.29 -7.95
CA HIS A 51 21.35 5.73 -8.99
C HIS A 51 19.94 5.97 -8.44
N ALA A 52 19.37 5.00 -7.69
CA ALA A 52 18.06 5.14 -7.10
C ALA A 52 17.98 6.34 -6.12
N TYR A 53 19.00 6.57 -5.29
CA TYR A 53 19.07 7.77 -4.44
C TYR A 53 19.12 9.07 -5.26
N SER A 54 19.90 9.10 -6.34
CA SER A 54 19.96 10.26 -7.22
C SER A 54 18.61 10.56 -7.88
N VAL A 55 17.91 9.53 -8.38
CA VAL A 55 16.56 9.67 -8.95
C VAL A 55 15.57 10.13 -7.88
N LEU A 56 15.60 9.55 -6.67
CA LEU A 56 14.74 9.93 -5.55
C LEU A 56 14.84 11.43 -5.24
N LEU A 57 16.06 11.97 -5.12
CA LEU A 57 16.27 13.40 -4.84
C LEU A 57 15.72 14.26 -5.98
N ARG A 58 15.95 13.87 -7.24
CA ARG A 58 15.46 14.60 -8.42
C ARG A 58 13.94 14.59 -8.53
N VAL A 59 13.29 13.47 -8.19
CA VAL A 59 11.82 13.37 -8.13
C VAL A 59 11.26 14.28 -7.04
N LEU A 60 11.82 14.26 -5.83
CA LEU A 60 11.40 15.14 -4.74
C LEU A 60 11.55 16.63 -5.07
N MET A 61 12.63 17.00 -5.76
CA MET A 61 12.87 18.40 -6.17
C MET A 61 11.94 18.82 -7.32
N SER A 62 11.70 17.94 -8.30
CA SER A 62 10.87 18.23 -9.47
C SER A 62 9.37 18.32 -9.13
N GLY A 63 8.88 17.50 -8.21
CA GLY A 63 7.48 17.49 -7.80
C GLY A 63 6.99 18.80 -7.15
N LYS A 64 7.92 19.67 -6.75
CA LYS A 64 7.63 21.03 -6.25
C LYS A 64 7.62 22.09 -7.34
N ALA A 65 8.16 21.83 -8.52
CA ALA A 65 8.47 22.84 -9.53
C ALA A 65 7.58 22.80 -10.80
N GLY A 66 6.60 21.90 -10.88
CA GLY A 66 5.63 21.80 -11.99
C GLY A 66 5.90 20.67 -12.99
N GLU A 67 4.91 20.35 -13.83
CA GLU A 67 4.84 19.15 -14.68
C GLU A 67 6.03 18.89 -15.61
N HIS A 68 6.68 19.94 -16.14
CA HIS A 68 7.78 19.79 -17.09
C HIS A 68 9.14 19.56 -16.45
N THR A 69 9.24 19.64 -15.13
CA THR A 69 10.51 19.55 -14.42
C THR A 69 10.98 18.10 -14.27
N LEU A 70 10.06 17.15 -14.09
CA LEU A 70 10.40 15.74 -13.89
C LEU A 70 11.17 15.17 -15.10
N THR A 71 10.65 15.30 -16.31
CA THR A 71 11.26 14.69 -17.51
C THR A 71 12.62 15.27 -17.87
N ARG A 72 12.88 16.52 -17.46
CA ARG A 72 14.20 17.13 -17.56
C ARG A 72 15.13 16.62 -16.47
N ALA A 73 14.61 16.43 -15.26
CA ALA A 73 15.38 15.97 -14.12
C ALA A 73 15.67 14.46 -14.15
N VAL A 74 14.71 13.66 -14.68
CA VAL A 74 14.79 12.19 -14.77
C VAL A 74 14.52 11.82 -16.24
N PRO A 75 15.57 11.75 -17.10
CA PRO A 75 15.44 11.38 -18.50
C PRO A 75 15.02 9.90 -18.67
N PRO A 76 14.58 9.48 -19.87
CA PRO A 76 14.10 8.11 -20.12
C PRO A 76 15.09 7.01 -19.73
N ASP A 77 16.37 7.20 -19.96
CA ASP A 77 17.41 6.21 -19.64
C ASP A 77 17.49 5.95 -18.13
N ASP A 78 17.37 7.01 -17.32
CA ASP A 78 17.31 6.87 -15.86
C ASP A 78 16.03 6.11 -15.43
N VAL A 79 14.90 6.36 -16.10
CA VAL A 79 13.65 5.63 -15.85
C VAL A 79 13.82 4.15 -16.16
N PHE A 80 14.37 3.80 -17.34
CA PHE A 80 14.58 2.40 -17.72
C PHE A 80 15.52 1.69 -16.75
N SER A 81 16.64 2.31 -16.38
CA SER A 81 17.59 1.75 -15.41
C SER A 81 16.96 1.53 -14.04
N LEU A 82 16.14 2.48 -13.56
CA LEU A 82 15.40 2.34 -12.30
C LEU A 82 14.38 1.19 -12.36
N LEU A 83 13.63 1.08 -13.47
CA LEU A 83 12.63 0.05 -13.68
C LEU A 83 13.25 -1.35 -13.75
N ASP A 84 14.36 -1.52 -14.44
CA ASP A 84 15.11 -2.79 -14.48
C ASP A 84 15.60 -3.20 -13.08
N THR A 85 16.05 -2.23 -12.29
CA THR A 85 16.53 -2.49 -10.92
C THR A 85 15.37 -2.88 -10.00
N VAL A 86 14.27 -2.13 -9.99
CA VAL A 86 13.13 -2.44 -9.09
C VAL A 86 12.45 -3.74 -9.46
N LYS A 87 12.40 -4.11 -10.74
CA LYS A 87 11.91 -5.41 -11.20
C LYS A 87 12.69 -6.55 -10.56
N LYS A 88 14.03 -6.48 -10.53
CA LYS A 88 14.88 -7.47 -9.86
C LYS A 88 14.56 -7.57 -8.38
N VAL A 89 14.40 -6.41 -7.69
CA VAL A 89 14.02 -6.37 -6.27
C VAL A 89 12.65 -7.05 -6.03
N PHE A 90 11.67 -6.85 -6.90
CA PHE A 90 10.39 -7.57 -6.79
C PHE A 90 10.54 -9.07 -7.01
N MET A 91 11.37 -9.49 -7.97
CA MET A 91 11.58 -10.91 -8.26
C MET A 91 12.29 -11.66 -7.13
N GLU A 92 13.11 -10.99 -6.34
CA GLU A 92 13.75 -11.56 -5.14
C GLU A 92 12.77 -11.77 -3.97
N GLN A 93 11.60 -11.15 -4.02
CA GLN A 93 10.57 -11.28 -2.98
C GLN A 93 9.49 -12.28 -3.39
N PRO A 94 8.86 -12.97 -2.41
CA PRO A 94 7.72 -13.84 -2.71
C PRO A 94 6.52 -13.03 -3.23
N VAL A 95 5.62 -13.70 -3.95
CA VAL A 95 4.40 -13.09 -4.47
C VAL A 95 3.36 -12.82 -3.37
N CYS A 96 3.41 -13.57 -2.29
CA CYS A 96 2.73 -13.32 -1.02
C CYS A 96 3.79 -12.98 0.03
N LEU A 97 3.80 -11.75 0.52
CA LEU A 97 4.78 -11.27 1.48
C LEU A 97 4.43 -11.75 2.89
N GLU A 98 5.43 -12.18 3.66
CA GLU A 98 5.29 -12.47 5.09
C GLU A 98 6.01 -11.35 5.86
N LEU A 99 5.25 -10.56 6.62
CA LEU A 99 5.73 -9.33 7.25
C LEU A 99 5.44 -9.33 8.75
N ASP A 100 6.22 -8.54 9.50
CA ASP A 100 6.00 -8.29 10.91
C ASP A 100 5.73 -6.80 11.18
N GLY A 101 5.05 -6.51 12.30
CA GLY A 101 4.96 -5.16 12.84
C GLY A 101 6.25 -4.73 13.57
N PRO A 102 6.50 -3.43 13.77
CA PRO A 102 5.59 -2.33 13.43
C PRO A 102 5.63 -1.97 11.94
N ILE A 103 4.46 -1.73 11.34
CA ILE A 103 4.34 -1.37 9.92
C ILE A 103 3.15 -0.44 9.69
N GLN A 104 3.26 0.45 8.71
CA GLN A 104 2.21 1.36 8.29
C GLN A 104 1.61 0.89 6.96
N VAL A 105 0.29 0.80 6.89
CA VAL A 105 -0.41 0.32 5.69
C VAL A 105 -1.17 1.48 5.06
N CYS A 106 -0.95 1.70 3.76
CA CYS A 106 -1.60 2.70 2.93
C CYS A 106 -2.45 2.03 1.84
N GLY A 107 -3.63 2.58 1.56
CA GLY A 107 -4.45 2.25 0.38
C GLY A 107 -4.05 3.06 -0.85
N ASP A 108 -5.02 3.28 -1.75
CA ASP A 108 -4.89 3.96 -3.04
C ASP A 108 -4.23 5.33 -2.92
N ILE A 109 -3.35 5.66 -3.87
CA ILE A 109 -2.66 6.97 -3.97
C ILE A 109 -3.06 7.72 -5.24
N HIS A 110 -3.23 7.01 -6.35
CA HIS A 110 -3.74 7.54 -7.62
C HIS A 110 -3.05 8.85 -8.08
N GLY A 111 -1.73 8.85 -8.14
CA GLY A 111 -0.97 10.01 -8.65
C GLY A 111 -1.12 11.30 -7.83
N GLN A 112 -1.63 11.23 -6.59
CA GLN A 112 -1.72 12.35 -5.66
C GLN A 112 -0.40 12.56 -4.91
N PHE A 113 0.67 12.88 -5.64
CA PHE A 113 2.05 12.99 -5.15
C PHE A 113 2.19 13.90 -3.92
N SER A 114 1.54 15.07 -3.93
CA SER A 114 1.60 15.99 -2.79
C SER A 114 0.97 15.39 -1.52
N ASP A 115 -0.04 14.55 -1.67
CA ASP A 115 -0.68 13.88 -0.54
C ASP A 115 0.15 12.69 -0.05
N LEU A 116 0.85 11.98 -0.95
CA LEU A 116 1.85 10.97 -0.56
C LEU A 116 2.95 11.59 0.32
N LEU A 117 3.46 12.78 -0.03
CA LEU A 117 4.44 13.48 0.81
C LEU A 117 3.85 13.89 2.17
N ARG A 118 2.58 14.30 2.22
CA ARG A 118 1.87 14.56 3.48
C ARG A 118 1.67 13.31 4.34
N ILE A 119 1.47 12.15 3.70
CA ILE A 119 1.44 10.87 4.42
C ILE A 119 2.77 10.65 5.13
N PHE A 120 3.89 10.78 4.42
CA PHE A 120 5.22 10.61 5.01
C PHE A 120 5.52 11.61 6.11
N ASP A 121 5.12 12.87 5.93
CA ASP A 121 5.26 13.90 6.96
C ASP A 121 4.47 13.55 8.22
N LYS A 122 3.21 13.14 8.07
CA LYS A 122 2.32 12.83 9.19
C LYS A 122 2.59 11.46 9.83
N ALA A 123 2.90 10.46 9.04
CA ALA A 123 3.07 9.08 9.50
C ALA A 123 4.52 8.72 9.81
N GLY A 124 5.46 9.51 9.33
CA GLY A 124 6.92 9.31 9.44
C GLY A 124 7.52 8.88 8.11
N PHE A 125 8.70 9.37 7.81
CA PHE A 125 9.38 9.07 6.55
C PHE A 125 9.85 7.60 6.46
N PRO A 126 9.91 7.01 5.24
CA PRO A 126 10.24 5.60 5.04
C PRO A 126 11.60 5.16 5.58
N ASN A 127 12.56 6.09 5.76
CA ASN A 127 13.85 5.78 6.40
C ASN A 127 13.76 5.52 7.92
N ARG A 128 12.58 5.75 8.52
CA ARG A 128 12.34 5.55 9.96
C ARG A 128 11.16 4.65 10.25
N GLN A 129 10.35 4.33 9.23
CA GLN A 129 9.11 3.58 9.37
C GLN A 129 9.01 2.52 8.27
N ASN A 130 8.47 1.36 8.61
CA ASN A 130 8.12 0.33 7.65
C ASN A 130 6.79 0.69 6.98
N TYR A 131 6.69 0.47 5.67
CA TYR A 131 5.49 0.73 4.88
C TYR A 131 5.06 -0.46 4.05
N LEU A 132 3.75 -0.68 3.99
CA LEU A 132 3.07 -1.52 3.02
C LEU A 132 2.02 -0.68 2.29
N PHE A 133 2.09 -0.63 0.97
CA PHE A 133 1.09 -0.02 0.12
C PHE A 133 0.28 -1.11 -0.59
N LEU A 134 -1.03 -0.93 -0.68
CA LEU A 134 -1.95 -1.97 -1.15
C LEU A 134 -2.23 -1.90 -2.66
N GLY A 135 -1.59 -0.99 -3.41
CA GLY A 135 -1.80 -0.82 -4.86
C GLY A 135 -2.42 0.50 -5.24
N ASP A 136 -2.73 0.64 -6.52
CA ASP A 136 -3.34 1.82 -7.15
C ASP A 136 -2.53 3.10 -6.96
N TYR A 137 -1.31 3.08 -7.51
CA TYR A 137 -0.37 4.21 -7.44
C TYR A 137 -0.59 5.23 -8.54
N VAL A 138 -1.05 4.75 -9.69
CA VAL A 138 -1.18 5.50 -10.93
C VAL A 138 -2.63 5.79 -11.27
N ASP A 139 -2.87 6.56 -12.35
CA ASP A 139 -4.16 7.00 -12.85
C ASP A 139 -4.88 8.07 -12.02
N ARG A 140 -5.88 8.71 -12.59
CA ARG A 140 -6.78 9.69 -11.95
C ARG A 140 -6.09 11.00 -11.54
N GLY A 141 -5.02 10.93 -10.79
CA GLY A 141 -4.23 12.09 -10.37
C GLY A 141 -3.30 12.61 -11.47
N LYS A 142 -2.71 13.78 -11.24
CA LYS A 142 -1.88 14.47 -12.25
C LYS A 142 -0.40 14.12 -12.19
N ASN A 143 0.04 13.41 -11.15
CA ASN A 143 1.44 13.16 -10.86
C ASN A 143 1.69 11.65 -10.61
N SER A 144 1.17 10.80 -11.51
CA SER A 144 1.36 9.34 -11.41
C SER A 144 2.84 8.98 -11.57
N LEU A 145 3.56 9.64 -12.47
CA LEU A 145 5.00 9.42 -12.69
C LEU A 145 5.82 9.77 -11.45
N GLU A 146 5.63 10.95 -10.85
CA GLU A 146 6.32 11.31 -9.62
C GLU A 146 6.02 10.32 -8.49
N THR A 147 4.76 9.92 -8.36
CA THR A 147 4.29 8.99 -7.33
C THR A 147 4.98 7.64 -7.47
N ILE A 148 4.88 7.01 -8.63
CA ILE A 148 5.41 5.66 -8.81
C ILE A 148 6.94 5.62 -8.80
N LEU A 149 7.61 6.63 -9.40
CA LEU A 149 9.07 6.73 -9.37
C LEU A 149 9.59 6.91 -7.94
N LEU A 150 8.95 7.74 -7.12
CA LEU A 150 9.32 7.91 -5.71
C LEU A 150 9.18 6.59 -4.93
N LEU A 151 8.04 5.90 -5.10
CA LEU A 151 7.78 4.63 -4.44
C LEU A 151 8.79 3.55 -4.86
N PHE A 152 9.13 3.48 -6.15
CA PHE A 152 10.13 2.54 -6.66
C PHE A 152 11.55 2.86 -6.18
N CYS A 153 11.91 4.13 -6.06
CA CYS A 153 13.18 4.52 -5.44
C CYS A 153 13.27 4.02 -3.99
N TYR A 154 12.23 4.25 -3.17
CA TYR A 154 12.21 3.73 -1.80
C TYR A 154 12.25 2.20 -1.77
N LYS A 155 11.56 1.53 -2.70
CA LYS A 155 11.59 0.07 -2.81
C LYS A 155 12.99 -0.48 -3.07
N ILE A 156 13.79 0.20 -3.88
CA ILE A 156 15.19 -0.19 -4.15
C ILE A 156 16.08 0.11 -2.94
N VAL A 157 15.92 1.30 -2.35
CA VAL A 157 16.82 1.80 -1.31
C VAL A 157 16.64 1.07 0.02
N ILE A 158 15.41 0.70 0.38
CA ILE A 158 15.08 0.03 1.65
C ILE A 158 14.13 -1.16 1.44
N PRO A 159 14.50 -2.16 0.62
CA PRO A 159 13.61 -3.22 0.14
C PRO A 159 13.01 -4.09 1.24
N LYS A 160 13.66 -4.16 2.42
CA LYS A 160 13.20 -4.92 3.59
C LYS A 160 12.24 -4.14 4.51
N HIS A 161 12.03 -2.85 4.22
CA HIS A 161 11.22 -1.95 5.04
C HIS A 161 10.12 -1.25 4.25
N PHE A 162 10.10 -1.40 2.91
CA PHE A 162 9.18 -0.73 2.02
C PHE A 162 8.56 -1.72 1.04
N PHE A 163 7.26 -1.95 1.15
CA PHE A 163 6.56 -3.00 0.44
C PHE A 163 5.43 -2.41 -0.40
N LEU A 164 5.32 -2.88 -1.64
CA LEU A 164 4.33 -2.43 -2.61
C LEU A 164 3.59 -3.64 -3.16
N LEU A 165 2.27 -3.71 -2.94
CA LEU A 165 1.40 -4.68 -3.58
C LEU A 165 0.89 -4.13 -4.91
N ARG A 166 0.43 -5.01 -5.78
CA ARG A 166 -0.21 -4.68 -7.04
C ARG A 166 -1.66 -4.32 -6.82
N GLY A 167 -2.12 -3.19 -7.39
CA GLY A 167 -3.52 -2.84 -7.53
C GLY A 167 -4.07 -3.19 -8.91
N ASN A 168 -5.36 -3.00 -9.13
CA ASN A 168 -5.97 -3.24 -10.42
C ASN A 168 -5.59 -2.16 -11.46
N HIS A 169 -5.17 -0.98 -11.02
CA HIS A 169 -4.62 0.06 -11.91
C HIS A 169 -3.18 -0.23 -12.35
N GLU A 170 -2.47 -1.11 -11.71
CA GLU A 170 -1.19 -1.65 -12.20
C GLU A 170 -1.39 -2.77 -13.24
N CYS A 171 -2.44 -2.63 -14.08
CA CYS A 171 -2.76 -3.51 -15.21
C CYS A 171 -2.89 -2.68 -16.50
N PRO A 172 -2.32 -3.15 -17.63
CA PRO A 172 -2.23 -2.35 -18.85
C PRO A 172 -3.58 -1.91 -19.41
N MET A 173 -4.61 -2.76 -19.35
CA MET A 173 -5.95 -2.41 -19.81
C MET A 173 -6.56 -1.25 -19.02
N ILE A 174 -6.26 -1.15 -17.73
CA ILE A 174 -6.81 -0.14 -16.84
C ILE A 174 -6.01 1.16 -16.96
N ASN A 175 -4.70 1.13 -16.78
CA ASN A 175 -3.90 2.34 -16.78
C ASN A 175 -3.69 2.97 -18.16
N LYS A 176 -4.08 2.28 -19.22
CA LYS A 176 -4.21 2.85 -20.56
C LYS A 176 -5.47 3.73 -20.70
N MET A 177 -6.53 3.40 -19.96
CA MET A 177 -7.82 4.10 -20.03
C MET A 177 -7.97 5.26 -19.04
N TYR A 178 -7.28 5.18 -17.89
CA TYR A 178 -7.54 6.07 -16.76
C TYR A 178 -6.46 7.12 -16.50
N GLY A 179 -5.46 7.24 -17.42
CA GLY A 179 -4.63 8.44 -17.49
C GLY A 179 -3.13 8.21 -17.45
N PHE A 180 -2.61 7.10 -16.93
CA PHE A 180 -1.17 6.88 -16.81
C PHE A 180 -0.47 6.74 -18.17
N TYR A 181 -1.09 6.04 -19.14
CA TYR A 181 -0.59 5.97 -20.51
C TYR A 181 -0.46 7.38 -21.12
N ASP A 182 -1.51 8.18 -21.02
CA ASP A 182 -1.52 9.53 -21.55
C ASP A 182 -0.49 10.44 -20.85
N GLU A 183 -0.31 10.26 -19.53
CA GLU A 183 0.73 10.98 -18.78
C GLU A 183 2.13 10.62 -19.31
N CYS A 184 2.42 9.34 -19.52
CA CYS A 184 3.69 8.88 -20.09
C CYS A 184 3.92 9.45 -21.49
N GLN A 185 2.90 9.40 -22.37
CA GLN A 185 2.97 9.93 -23.73
C GLN A 185 3.17 11.45 -23.74
N ARG A 186 2.41 12.18 -22.96
CA ARG A 186 2.49 13.64 -22.87
C ARG A 186 3.85 14.12 -22.36
N ARG A 187 4.41 13.40 -21.37
CA ARG A 187 5.62 13.85 -20.66
C ARG A 187 6.90 13.33 -21.28
N TYR A 188 6.98 12.05 -21.63
CA TYR A 188 8.19 11.45 -22.23
C TYR A 188 8.12 11.31 -23.75
N ARG A 189 6.93 11.34 -24.37
CA ARG A 189 6.71 11.12 -25.80
C ARG A 189 7.26 9.78 -26.33
N LEU A 190 7.34 8.77 -25.46
CA LEU A 190 7.90 7.46 -25.72
C LEU A 190 6.99 6.38 -25.17
N THR A 191 6.32 5.61 -26.04
CA THR A 191 5.47 4.49 -25.63
C THR A 191 6.24 3.46 -24.81
N ARG A 192 7.50 3.22 -25.13
CA ARG A 192 8.38 2.29 -24.40
C ARG A 192 8.51 2.61 -22.90
N VAL A 193 8.34 3.87 -22.49
CA VAL A 193 8.36 4.23 -21.05
C VAL A 193 7.15 3.58 -20.37
N TRP A 194 5.95 3.71 -20.94
CA TRP A 194 4.75 3.08 -20.40
C TRP A 194 4.86 1.54 -20.42
N GLU A 195 5.36 0.96 -21.50
CA GLU A 195 5.57 -0.49 -21.64
C GLU A 195 6.53 -1.04 -20.57
N ALA A 196 7.61 -0.31 -20.29
CA ALA A 196 8.57 -0.69 -19.25
C ALA A 196 7.95 -0.67 -17.84
N PHE A 197 7.03 0.25 -17.55
CA PHE A 197 6.24 0.21 -16.30
C PHE A 197 5.34 -1.01 -16.24
N GLN A 198 4.69 -1.41 -17.36
CA GLN A 198 3.83 -2.62 -17.37
C GLN A 198 4.65 -3.88 -17.08
N ASP A 199 5.88 -3.96 -17.57
CA ASP A 199 6.75 -5.08 -17.25
C ASP A 199 7.07 -5.14 -15.75
N VAL A 200 7.35 -4.03 -15.10
CA VAL A 200 7.52 -3.99 -13.63
C VAL A 200 6.24 -4.38 -12.90
N PHE A 201 5.09 -3.81 -13.29
CA PHE A 201 3.80 -4.07 -12.66
C PHE A 201 3.42 -5.56 -12.72
N ALA A 202 3.75 -6.25 -13.82
CA ALA A 202 3.53 -7.68 -13.98
C ALA A 202 4.33 -8.55 -12.99
N HIS A 203 5.36 -7.99 -12.34
CA HIS A 203 6.21 -8.67 -11.38
C HIS A 203 5.94 -8.30 -9.92
N MET A 204 5.00 -7.40 -9.64
CA MET A 204 4.66 -6.98 -8.28
C MET A 204 3.97 -8.10 -7.49
N PRO A 205 4.18 -8.19 -6.17
CA PRO A 205 3.45 -9.10 -5.29
C PRO A 205 1.97 -8.70 -5.18
N TYR A 206 1.10 -9.66 -4.90
CA TYR A 206 -0.35 -9.47 -4.84
C TYR A 206 -0.87 -9.29 -3.41
N THR A 207 -0.25 -9.98 -2.45
CA THR A 207 -0.76 -10.08 -1.09
C THR A 207 0.37 -9.98 -0.06
N ALA A 208 -0.01 -9.65 1.16
CA ALA A 208 0.89 -9.71 2.32
C ALA A 208 0.14 -10.28 3.53
N ILE A 209 0.87 -11.00 4.40
CA ILE A 209 0.37 -11.49 5.68
C ILE A 209 1.22 -10.85 6.76
N ILE A 210 0.62 -10.09 7.68
CA ILE A 210 1.33 -9.42 8.76
C ILE A 210 1.12 -10.19 10.06
N GLY A 211 2.22 -10.62 10.69
CA GLY A 211 2.23 -11.37 11.94
C GLY A 211 1.41 -12.67 11.89
N GLY A 212 1.26 -13.27 10.71
CA GLY A 212 0.47 -14.48 10.50
C GLY A 212 -1.05 -14.31 10.70
N ARG A 213 -1.56 -13.11 10.99
CA ARG A 213 -2.95 -12.87 11.41
C ARG A 213 -3.71 -11.82 10.59
N ILE A 214 -3.01 -10.94 9.88
CA ILE A 214 -3.61 -9.84 9.12
C ILE A 214 -3.32 -10.07 7.64
N LEU A 215 -4.34 -10.35 6.83
CA LEU A 215 -4.22 -10.58 5.39
C LEU A 215 -4.46 -9.27 4.64
N CYS A 216 -3.48 -8.84 3.84
CA CYS A 216 -3.49 -7.60 3.09
C CYS A 216 -3.54 -7.87 1.58
N MET A 217 -4.37 -7.11 0.85
CA MET A 217 -4.49 -7.14 -0.60
C MET A 217 -5.11 -5.85 -1.12
N HIS A 218 -5.17 -5.67 -2.44
CA HIS A 218 -5.79 -4.48 -3.02
C HIS A 218 -7.32 -4.55 -3.02
N GLY A 219 -7.92 -5.50 -3.75
CA GLY A 219 -9.38 -5.65 -3.88
C GLY A 219 -9.99 -6.36 -2.70
N GLY A 220 -9.96 -7.67 -2.68
CA GLY A 220 -10.54 -8.44 -1.59
C GLY A 220 -10.41 -9.95 -1.80
N VAL A 221 -11.33 -10.69 -1.22
CA VAL A 221 -11.33 -12.15 -1.24
C VAL A 221 -12.29 -12.71 -2.28
N GLY A 222 -12.03 -13.92 -2.75
CA GLY A 222 -12.87 -14.61 -3.72
C GLY A 222 -13.27 -16.00 -3.29
N PRO A 223 -14.28 -16.61 -3.95
CA PRO A 223 -14.80 -17.94 -3.59
C PRO A 223 -13.78 -19.06 -3.79
N LYS A 224 -12.76 -18.84 -4.63
CA LYS A 224 -11.69 -19.80 -4.88
C LYS A 224 -10.60 -19.82 -3.81
N LEU A 225 -10.53 -18.82 -2.93
CA LEU A 225 -9.54 -18.76 -1.85
C LEU A 225 -9.93 -19.76 -0.75
N THR A 226 -9.30 -20.90 -0.70
CA THR A 226 -9.54 -21.96 0.29
C THR A 226 -8.37 -22.16 1.25
N SER A 227 -7.17 -21.74 0.87
CA SER A 227 -5.97 -21.77 1.71
C SER A 227 -5.03 -20.62 1.38
N LEU A 228 -4.19 -20.20 2.36
CA LEU A 228 -3.17 -19.17 2.13
C LEU A 228 -2.07 -19.64 1.18
N ASP A 229 -1.86 -20.94 1.02
CA ASP A 229 -0.88 -21.48 0.09
C ASP A 229 -1.20 -21.16 -1.36
N MET A 230 -2.47 -21.01 -1.71
CA MET A 230 -2.88 -20.57 -3.04
C MET A 230 -2.32 -19.20 -3.38
N LEU A 231 -2.25 -18.27 -2.41
CA LEU A 231 -1.68 -16.93 -2.60
C LEU A 231 -0.16 -16.97 -2.83
N ARG A 232 0.52 -17.97 -2.27
CA ARG A 232 1.98 -18.18 -2.43
C ARG A 232 2.34 -18.78 -3.78
N GLN A 233 1.36 -19.33 -4.49
CA GLN A 233 1.56 -20.05 -5.78
C GLN A 233 1.29 -19.19 -7.00
N PHE A 234 0.90 -17.92 -6.86
CA PHE A 234 0.70 -17.00 -7.99
C PHE A 234 1.97 -16.89 -8.82
N LYS A 235 1.78 -16.87 -10.14
CA LYS A 235 2.90 -16.83 -11.09
C LYS A 235 3.21 -15.40 -11.52
N ARG A 236 4.48 -15.13 -11.79
CA ARG A 236 4.98 -13.86 -12.35
C ARG A 236 5.92 -14.16 -13.53
N PRO A 237 5.95 -13.37 -14.59
CA PRO A 237 5.14 -12.16 -14.83
C PRO A 237 3.67 -12.48 -15.14
N GLN A 238 2.77 -11.58 -14.70
CA GLN A 238 1.34 -11.63 -15.02
C GLN A 238 0.88 -10.25 -15.48
N TYR A 239 0.82 -10.00 -16.77
CA TYR A 239 0.43 -8.70 -17.32
C TYR A 239 -1.04 -8.39 -17.06
N GLN A 240 -1.90 -9.37 -17.29
CA GLN A 240 -3.34 -9.26 -17.06
C GLN A 240 -3.84 -10.56 -16.42
N PRO A 241 -4.47 -10.51 -15.22
CA PRO A 241 -5.09 -11.67 -14.61
C PRO A 241 -6.22 -12.23 -15.50
N GLU A 242 -6.36 -13.53 -15.51
CA GLU A 242 -7.41 -14.20 -16.27
C GLU A 242 -8.79 -13.91 -15.65
N THR A 243 -9.80 -13.83 -16.50
CA THR A 243 -11.18 -13.67 -16.03
C THR A 243 -11.57 -14.83 -15.12
N GLN A 244 -12.22 -14.51 -14.00
CA GLN A 244 -12.62 -15.47 -12.96
C GLN A 244 -11.45 -16.19 -12.26
N SER A 245 -10.21 -15.69 -12.33
CA SER A 245 -9.10 -16.20 -11.54
C SER A 245 -9.14 -15.69 -10.09
N LEU A 246 -8.38 -16.33 -9.20
CA LEU A 246 -8.21 -15.83 -7.83
C LEU A 246 -7.45 -14.50 -7.81
N GLU A 247 -6.46 -14.33 -8.71
CA GLU A 247 -5.73 -13.08 -8.90
C GLU A 247 -6.67 -11.93 -9.29
N MET A 248 -7.68 -12.21 -10.15
CA MET A 248 -8.70 -11.22 -10.49
C MET A 248 -9.52 -10.83 -9.25
N ASP A 249 -9.91 -11.78 -8.40
CA ASP A 249 -10.65 -11.49 -7.19
C ASP A 249 -9.82 -10.68 -6.19
N ILE A 250 -8.54 -11.01 -6.01
CA ILE A 250 -7.60 -10.27 -5.13
C ILE A 250 -7.44 -8.80 -5.56
N LEU A 251 -7.59 -8.49 -6.85
CA LEU A 251 -7.49 -7.12 -7.36
C LEU A 251 -8.83 -6.37 -7.43
N TRP A 252 -9.97 -7.06 -7.51
CA TRP A 252 -11.23 -6.43 -7.92
C TRP A 252 -12.43 -6.67 -7.02
N SER A 253 -12.44 -7.68 -6.17
CA SER A 253 -13.63 -8.00 -5.37
C SER A 253 -13.91 -6.94 -4.31
N ASP A 254 -15.19 -6.78 -3.96
CA ASP A 254 -15.65 -5.77 -2.98
C ASP A 254 -16.51 -6.38 -1.88
N PRO A 255 -16.45 -5.87 -0.63
CA PRO A 255 -17.40 -6.21 0.41
C PRO A 255 -18.80 -5.63 0.08
N SER A 256 -19.85 -6.34 0.48
CA SER A 256 -21.23 -5.90 0.26
C SER A 256 -22.11 -6.14 1.48
N ASN A 257 -22.78 -5.08 1.94
CA ASN A 257 -23.80 -5.17 3.00
C ASN A 257 -25.14 -5.71 2.48
N PHE A 258 -25.34 -5.76 1.15
CA PHE A 258 -26.59 -6.22 0.53
C PHE A 258 -26.62 -7.74 0.31
N HIS A 259 -25.48 -8.39 0.31
CA HIS A 259 -25.33 -9.82 0.04
C HIS A 259 -24.80 -10.55 1.29
N LYS A 260 -25.32 -11.73 1.58
CA LYS A 260 -24.81 -12.59 2.68
C LYS A 260 -23.59 -13.41 2.24
N SER A 261 -23.55 -13.80 0.97
CA SER A 261 -22.53 -14.67 0.38
C SER A 261 -21.93 -13.99 -0.85
N TRP A 262 -21.54 -14.75 -1.84
CA TRP A 262 -20.94 -14.29 -3.10
C TRP A 262 -22.03 -13.87 -4.09
N ALA A 263 -21.78 -12.79 -4.84
CA ALA A 263 -22.60 -12.37 -5.97
C ALA A 263 -21.71 -11.70 -7.05
N PRO A 264 -22.20 -11.57 -8.31
CA PRO A 264 -21.49 -10.82 -9.33
C PRO A 264 -21.24 -9.37 -8.92
N ASN A 265 -20.04 -8.86 -9.21
CA ASN A 265 -19.71 -7.48 -8.94
C ASN A 265 -20.30 -6.54 -10.02
N THR A 266 -20.86 -5.42 -9.61
CA THR A 266 -21.39 -4.38 -10.50
C THR A 266 -20.32 -3.70 -11.37
N ARG A 267 -19.03 -3.90 -11.05
CA ARG A 267 -17.90 -3.48 -11.89
C ARG A 267 -17.79 -4.27 -13.22
N GLY A 268 -18.58 -5.33 -13.38
CA GLY A 268 -18.52 -6.22 -14.56
C GLY A 268 -17.40 -7.25 -14.51
N VAL A 269 -16.59 -7.27 -13.46
CA VAL A 269 -15.52 -8.25 -13.23
C VAL A 269 -15.53 -8.68 -11.76
N SER A 270 -15.05 -9.93 -11.48
CA SER A 270 -14.95 -10.47 -10.11
C SER A 270 -16.30 -10.56 -9.38
N VAL A 271 -16.27 -10.57 -8.05
CA VAL A 271 -17.42 -10.80 -7.19
C VAL A 271 -17.53 -9.73 -6.10
N VAL A 272 -18.73 -9.60 -5.53
CA VAL A 272 -18.91 -9.01 -4.20
C VAL A 272 -19.07 -10.14 -3.17
N PHE A 273 -18.62 -9.88 -1.93
CA PHE A 273 -18.71 -10.83 -0.83
C PHE A 273 -19.42 -10.24 0.38
N GLY A 274 -20.36 -11.02 0.92
CA GLY A 274 -21.08 -10.66 2.13
C GLY A 274 -20.35 -11.10 3.41
N ALA A 275 -20.88 -10.66 4.54
CA ALA A 275 -20.29 -10.93 5.85
C ALA A 275 -20.15 -12.43 6.17
N ASP A 276 -21.10 -13.27 5.74
CA ASP A 276 -21.06 -14.71 6.04
C ASP A 276 -19.98 -15.44 5.20
N ALA A 277 -19.78 -15.00 3.96
CA ALA A 277 -18.70 -15.51 3.11
C ALA A 277 -17.33 -15.18 3.71
N LEU A 278 -17.14 -13.92 4.11
CA LEU A 278 -15.91 -13.47 4.74
C LEU A 278 -15.61 -14.21 6.05
N ARG A 279 -16.60 -14.35 6.97
CA ARG A 279 -16.39 -15.06 8.24
C ARG A 279 -15.96 -16.51 8.03
N ARG A 280 -16.65 -17.22 7.12
CA ARG A 280 -16.29 -18.61 6.80
C ARG A 280 -14.87 -18.72 6.28
N LEU A 281 -14.50 -17.86 5.34
CA LEU A 281 -13.15 -17.85 4.78
C LEU A 281 -12.10 -17.59 5.86
N LEU A 282 -12.25 -16.52 6.64
CA LEU A 282 -11.27 -16.15 7.68
C LEU A 282 -11.09 -17.23 8.75
N ASN A 283 -12.17 -17.93 9.11
CA ASN A 283 -12.09 -19.05 10.04
C ASN A 283 -11.33 -20.25 9.46
N ASN A 284 -11.50 -20.51 8.14
CA ASN A 284 -10.83 -21.62 7.47
C ASN A 284 -9.31 -21.38 7.31
N VAL A 285 -8.91 -20.12 7.09
CA VAL A 285 -7.48 -19.76 6.84
C VAL A 285 -6.78 -19.21 8.09
N ASP A 286 -7.43 -19.20 9.24
CA ASP A 286 -6.92 -18.71 10.55
C ASP A 286 -6.40 -17.26 10.51
N ILE A 287 -7.15 -16.36 9.84
CA ILE A 287 -6.88 -14.93 9.73
C ILE A 287 -7.88 -14.14 10.57
N ASP A 288 -7.41 -13.12 11.31
CA ASP A 288 -8.27 -12.30 12.15
C ASP A 288 -8.97 -11.19 11.36
N ILE A 289 -8.25 -10.55 10.45
CA ILE A 289 -8.74 -9.39 9.70
C ILE A 289 -8.14 -9.32 8.31
N VAL A 290 -8.95 -8.89 7.34
CA VAL A 290 -8.50 -8.45 6.01
C VAL A 290 -8.31 -6.93 6.01
N VAL A 291 -7.19 -6.47 5.47
CA VAL A 291 -6.92 -5.05 5.18
C VAL A 291 -6.86 -4.88 3.67
N ARG A 292 -7.74 -4.07 3.10
CA ARG A 292 -7.87 -3.86 1.66
C ARG A 292 -8.05 -2.39 1.29
N ALA A 293 -8.01 -2.06 0.03
CA ALA A 293 -8.06 -0.71 -0.52
C ALA A 293 -9.21 -0.57 -1.55
N HIS A 294 -8.98 -0.08 -2.77
CA HIS A 294 -9.84 -0.18 -3.95
C HIS A 294 -11.18 0.57 -3.93
N GLN A 295 -11.71 0.94 -2.77
CA GLN A 295 -12.94 1.73 -2.65
C GLN A 295 -12.66 3.04 -1.91
N CYS A 296 -13.11 4.16 -2.49
CA CYS A 296 -13.10 5.44 -1.81
C CYS A 296 -14.11 5.41 -0.66
N VAL A 297 -13.66 5.64 0.56
CA VAL A 297 -14.47 5.70 1.77
C VAL A 297 -14.32 7.07 2.44
N GLN A 298 -15.43 7.57 3.03
CA GLN A 298 -15.54 8.96 3.48
C GLN A 298 -14.46 9.38 4.50
N ASP A 299 -14.17 8.52 5.48
CA ASP A 299 -13.22 8.83 6.56
C ASP A 299 -11.79 8.32 6.28
N GLY A 300 -11.53 7.83 5.04
CA GLY A 300 -10.27 7.20 4.65
C GLY A 300 -10.13 5.76 5.15
N TYR A 301 -11.00 5.29 6.01
CA TYR A 301 -11.12 3.88 6.40
C TYR A 301 -12.56 3.52 6.77
N GLU A 302 -12.95 2.29 6.49
CA GLU A 302 -14.28 1.76 6.82
C GLU A 302 -14.18 0.30 7.25
N PHE A 303 -14.83 -0.04 8.37
CA PHE A 303 -14.90 -1.41 8.84
C PHE A 303 -16.11 -2.15 8.27
N PHE A 304 -15.90 -3.43 7.98
CA PHE A 304 -16.94 -4.34 7.54
C PHE A 304 -16.95 -5.62 8.40
N CYS A 305 -18.11 -6.30 8.46
CA CYS A 305 -18.28 -7.62 9.09
C CYS A 305 -17.82 -7.65 10.56
N GLY A 306 -18.22 -6.67 11.39
CA GLY A 306 -17.83 -6.62 12.79
C GLY A 306 -16.32 -6.47 13.00
N ARG A 307 -15.69 -5.64 12.17
CA ARG A 307 -14.22 -5.36 12.16
C ARG A 307 -13.34 -6.52 11.70
N ARG A 308 -13.91 -7.47 10.96
CA ARG A 308 -13.14 -8.55 10.32
C ARG A 308 -12.55 -8.15 8.98
N LEU A 309 -12.89 -6.96 8.47
CA LEU A 309 -12.28 -6.32 7.32
C LEU A 309 -12.24 -4.81 7.54
N VAL A 310 -11.19 -4.18 7.05
CA VAL A 310 -11.09 -2.72 6.91
C VAL A 310 -10.70 -2.36 5.49
N THR A 311 -11.45 -1.42 4.91
CA THR A 311 -11.09 -0.74 3.67
C THR A 311 -10.26 0.50 4.03
N LEU A 312 -9.11 0.68 3.39
CA LEU A 312 -8.22 1.84 3.51
C LEU A 312 -8.20 2.61 2.20
N PHE A 313 -8.31 3.93 2.28
CA PHE A 313 -8.15 4.82 1.14
C PHE A 313 -7.23 5.98 1.52
N SER A 314 -6.13 6.16 0.79
CA SER A 314 -5.05 7.10 1.17
C SER A 314 -4.93 8.32 0.25
N ALA A 315 -5.89 8.54 -0.66
CA ALA A 315 -5.99 9.71 -1.53
C ALA A 315 -7.12 10.64 -1.05
N PRO A 316 -6.83 11.73 -0.30
CA PRO A 316 -7.87 12.65 0.18
C PRO A 316 -8.39 13.52 -0.96
N PHE A 317 -9.65 13.99 -0.89
CA PHE A 317 -10.28 14.79 -1.94
C PHE A 317 -10.15 14.13 -3.32
N TYR A 318 -10.51 12.86 -3.37
CA TYR A 318 -10.28 12.01 -4.53
C TYR A 318 -10.93 12.57 -5.80
N CYS A 319 -10.17 12.55 -6.90
CA CYS A 319 -10.54 13.14 -8.20
C CYS A 319 -10.93 14.63 -8.13
N GLY A 320 -10.67 15.33 -7.05
CA GLY A 320 -11.12 16.72 -6.86
C GLY A 320 -12.63 16.87 -6.70
N GLN A 321 -13.36 15.79 -6.44
CA GLN A 321 -14.82 15.72 -6.38
C GLN A 321 -15.34 15.14 -5.06
N PHE A 322 -14.65 14.15 -4.50
CA PHE A 322 -15.04 13.53 -3.23
C PHE A 322 -14.39 14.29 -2.07
N ASP A 323 -15.17 14.64 -1.06
CA ASP A 323 -14.69 15.33 0.14
C ASP A 323 -14.11 14.36 1.20
N ASN A 324 -13.74 13.15 0.78
CA ASN A 324 -13.20 12.10 1.61
C ASN A 324 -11.86 12.48 2.26
N ALA A 325 -11.66 12.01 3.47
CA ALA A 325 -10.36 11.97 4.10
C ALA A 325 -9.51 10.80 3.55
N ALA A 326 -8.23 10.81 3.86
CA ALA A 326 -7.33 9.67 3.69
C ALA A 326 -6.94 9.09 5.03
N ALA A 327 -6.65 7.79 5.08
CA ALA A 327 -6.14 7.14 6.27
C ALA A 327 -4.87 6.33 6.00
N VAL A 328 -4.03 6.23 7.03
CA VAL A 328 -2.92 5.27 7.13
C VAL A 328 -3.17 4.42 8.37
N MET A 329 -3.19 3.10 8.21
CA MET A 329 -3.32 2.16 9.32
C MET A 329 -1.94 1.85 9.89
N LEU A 330 -1.78 2.01 11.20
CA LEU A 330 -0.58 1.67 11.94
C LEU A 330 -0.79 0.34 12.65
N ILE A 331 0.09 -0.61 12.41
CA ILE A 331 0.07 -1.93 13.05
C ILE A 331 1.32 -2.03 13.90
N SER A 332 1.16 -2.20 15.21
CA SER A 332 2.28 -2.34 16.15
C SER A 332 2.91 -3.75 16.09
N ALA A 333 4.05 -3.95 16.75
CA ALA A 333 4.66 -5.29 16.89
C ALA A 333 3.76 -6.31 17.60
N ARG A 334 2.75 -5.85 18.36
CA ARG A 334 1.74 -6.71 19.03
C ARG A 334 0.44 -6.80 18.22
N LEU A 335 0.45 -6.41 16.94
CA LEU A 335 -0.71 -6.36 16.04
C LEU A 335 -1.85 -5.45 16.51
N VAL A 336 -1.57 -4.48 17.39
CA VAL A 336 -2.54 -3.43 17.74
C VAL A 336 -2.63 -2.44 16.58
N CYS A 337 -3.87 -2.18 16.13
CA CYS A 337 -4.18 -1.37 14.98
C CYS A 337 -4.71 0.01 15.40
N SER A 338 -4.22 1.06 14.76
CA SER A 338 -4.68 2.44 14.91
C SER A 338 -4.61 3.18 13.58
N PHE A 339 -5.15 4.41 13.48
CA PHE A 339 -5.24 5.14 12.23
C PHE A 339 -4.72 6.56 12.37
N LYS A 340 -3.98 7.03 11.36
CA LYS A 340 -3.68 8.45 11.14
C LYS A 340 -4.53 8.94 9.97
N ILE A 341 -5.30 10.02 10.21
CA ILE A 341 -6.25 10.57 9.23
C ILE A 341 -5.68 11.85 8.63
N LEU A 342 -5.68 11.94 7.30
CA LEU A 342 -5.35 13.16 6.55
C LEU A 342 -6.64 13.74 5.97
N ARG A 343 -7.01 14.93 6.44
CA ARG A 343 -8.16 15.64 5.87
C ARG A 343 -7.75 16.36 4.57
N PRO A 344 -8.69 16.56 3.63
CA PRO A 344 -8.48 17.39 2.45
C PRO A 344 -7.90 18.76 2.85
N ARG A 345 -6.97 19.29 2.04
CA ARG A 345 -6.57 20.69 2.21
C ARG A 345 -7.77 21.59 1.89
N LYS A 346 -8.12 22.51 2.79
CA LYS A 346 -9.04 23.60 2.42
C LYS A 346 -8.43 24.33 1.23
N LYS A 347 -9.21 24.62 0.18
CA LYS A 347 -8.75 25.49 -0.92
C LYS A 347 -8.31 26.81 -0.30
N VAL A 348 -7.02 27.00 -0.16
CA VAL A 348 -6.44 28.29 0.21
C VAL A 348 -6.38 29.08 -1.10
N SER A 349 -6.89 30.31 -1.10
CA SER A 349 -6.78 31.18 -2.28
C SER A 349 -5.30 31.32 -2.67
N PRO A 350 -4.95 31.47 -3.96
CA PRO A 350 -3.55 31.52 -4.44
C PRO A 350 -2.66 32.55 -3.72
N ARG A 351 -3.27 33.53 -3.03
CA ARG A 351 -2.55 34.56 -2.25
C ARG A 351 -2.03 34.06 -0.89
N GLN A 352 -2.52 32.95 -0.36
CA GLN A 352 -2.10 32.41 0.95
C GLN A 352 -1.04 31.30 0.82
N GLU A 353 -0.97 30.58 -0.30
CA GLU A 353 0.03 29.52 -0.50
C GLU A 353 1.49 30.03 -0.54
N THR A 354 1.70 31.31 -0.88
CA THR A 354 3.05 31.90 -0.92
C THR A 354 3.60 32.36 0.44
N LYS A 355 2.79 32.34 1.52
CA LYS A 355 3.23 32.80 2.85
C LYS A 355 3.57 31.71 3.84
N ASP A 356 2.97 30.51 3.74
CA ASP A 356 3.10 29.49 4.79
C ASP A 356 4.41 28.69 4.74
N TRP A 357 4.96 28.40 3.57
CA TRP A 357 6.18 27.59 3.45
C TRP A 357 7.46 28.30 3.98
N ARG A 358 7.44 29.64 4.10
CA ARG A 358 8.60 30.40 4.62
C ARG A 358 8.68 30.43 6.14
N ARG A 359 7.65 29.98 6.86
CA ARG A 359 7.62 29.93 8.33
C ARG A 359 8.12 28.62 8.90
N GLU A 360 7.96 27.51 8.18
CA GLU A 360 8.29 26.15 8.66
C GLU A 360 9.80 25.80 8.59
N TRP A 361 10.64 26.66 8.02
CA TRP A 361 12.10 26.43 7.89
C TRP A 361 12.95 27.31 8.82
N LYS A 362 12.36 27.96 9.80
CA LYS A 362 13.07 28.84 10.74
C LYS A 362 13.07 28.37 12.20
N GLU A 363 12.58 27.15 12.49
CA GLU A 363 12.69 26.56 13.84
C GLU A 363 13.41 25.19 13.72
#